data_4ff3206ee47d900ea5ffbd435772be33
#
_entry.id   4ff3206ee47d900ea5ffbd435772be33
#
_cell.length_a   1.000
_cell.length_b   1.000
_cell.length_c   1.000
_cell.angle_alpha   90.00
_cell.angle_beta   90.00
_cell.angle_gamma   90.00
#
_symmetry.space_group_name_H-M   'P 1'
#
loop_
_entity.id
_entity.type
_entity.pdbx_description
1 polymer ?
#
loop_
_entity_poly.entity_id
_entity_poly.type
_entity_poly.pdbx_seq_one_letter_code
_entity_poly.pdbx_strand_id
1 'polypeptide(L)'
;TEQPSHPVSIIVCAHDEEQNLRELIPLLLAQDHSEFEVIIVEDRCNDGTYDFLREMAAVHKQLKMVRVVHKPDHINGKKFGLTLGIKAAKYEWLLFTDADCRPVSNQWAKRMTSQYNENTQIVLGFSPYTKKPGWLNTFIRFESVVTGIQMISLAKLGMPYMAVGRNLAYTKSLFSDHKGFNNYLAVTDGDDDLFVN
;
A
#
# COMPACT_ATOMS: atom_id res chain seq x y z
N THR A 1 13.64 8.14 23.41
CA THR A 1 13.74 9.14 22.33
C THR A 1 12.82 8.68 21.22
N GLU A 2 11.77 9.47 20.95
CA GLU A 2 10.90 9.22 19.81
C GLU A 2 11.74 9.30 18.53
N GLN A 3 11.70 8.27 17.71
CA GLN A 3 12.30 8.33 16.38
C GLN A 3 11.50 9.31 15.52
N PRO A 4 12.17 10.17 14.72
CA PRO A 4 11.47 11.10 13.86
C PRO A 4 10.56 10.32 12.88
N SER A 5 9.30 10.70 12.79
CA SER A 5 8.41 10.18 11.76
C SER A 5 8.64 10.95 10.46
N HIS A 6 8.95 10.24 9.38
CA HIS A 6 9.15 10.86 8.08
C HIS A 6 7.82 11.10 7.37
N PRO A 7 7.64 12.24 6.66
CA PRO A 7 6.44 12.49 5.86
C PRO A 7 6.15 11.34 4.88
N VAL A 8 4.89 10.94 4.75
CA VAL A 8 4.51 9.75 3.99
C VAL A 8 3.24 9.94 3.16
N SER A 9 3.24 9.41 1.93
CA SER A 9 2.05 9.27 1.10
C SER A 9 1.53 7.83 1.21
N ILE A 10 0.34 7.65 1.79
CA ILE A 10 -0.34 6.35 1.86
C ILE A 10 -1.11 6.17 0.55
N ILE A 11 -0.84 5.08 -0.18
CA ILE A 11 -1.42 4.81 -1.50
C ILE A 11 -2.27 3.54 -1.44
N VAL A 12 -3.50 3.65 -1.94
CA VAL A 12 -4.46 2.55 -2.05
C VAL A 12 -5.01 2.53 -3.47
N CYS A 13 -4.95 1.38 -4.15
CA CYS A 13 -5.67 1.16 -5.40
C CYS A 13 -7.01 0.48 -5.11
N ALA A 14 -8.07 0.95 -5.75
CA ALA A 14 -9.42 0.45 -5.58
C ALA A 14 -10.11 0.22 -6.92
N HIS A 15 -10.73 -0.96 -7.08
CA HIS A 15 -11.58 -1.32 -8.21
C HIS A 15 -12.85 -1.97 -7.69
N ASP A 16 -13.98 -1.24 -7.75
CA ASP A 16 -15.27 -1.66 -7.18
C ASP A 16 -15.20 -2.00 -5.68
N GLU A 17 -14.62 -1.07 -4.88
CA GLU A 17 -14.30 -1.28 -3.46
C GLU A 17 -15.03 -0.29 -2.53
N GLU A 18 -16.19 0.22 -2.91
CA GLU A 18 -16.91 1.25 -2.15
C GLU A 18 -17.08 0.88 -0.67
N GLN A 19 -17.57 -0.34 -0.38
CA GLN A 19 -17.83 -0.76 1.00
C GLN A 19 -16.54 -0.85 1.83
N ASN A 20 -15.48 -1.40 1.22
CA ASN A 20 -14.19 -1.49 1.88
C ASN A 20 -13.58 -0.12 2.16
N LEU A 21 -13.70 0.81 1.24
CA LEU A 21 -13.18 2.17 1.40
C LEU A 21 -13.96 2.98 2.44
N ARG A 22 -15.27 2.76 2.59
CA ARG A 22 -16.06 3.37 3.66
C ARG A 22 -15.56 3.02 5.06
N GLU A 23 -15.00 1.82 5.22
CA GLU A 23 -14.38 1.40 6.49
C GLU A 23 -12.91 1.80 6.59
N LEU A 24 -12.14 1.71 5.50
CA LEU A 24 -10.71 1.94 5.50
C LEU A 24 -10.35 3.42 5.63
N ILE A 25 -10.98 4.32 4.86
CA ILE A 25 -10.60 5.75 4.81
C ILE A 25 -10.65 6.41 6.19
N PRO A 26 -11.67 6.21 7.04
CA PRO A 26 -11.66 6.76 8.40
C PRO A 26 -10.46 6.29 9.23
N LEU A 27 -10.04 5.02 9.08
CA LEU A 27 -8.88 4.47 9.79
C LEU A 27 -7.55 5.05 9.29
N LEU A 28 -7.44 5.34 8.00
CA LEU A 28 -6.27 6.00 7.42
C LEU A 28 -6.19 7.47 7.84
N LEU A 29 -7.30 8.18 7.83
CA LEU A 29 -7.35 9.59 8.24
C LEU A 29 -7.13 9.78 9.75
N ALA A 30 -7.41 8.74 10.57
CA ALA A 30 -7.18 8.74 12.01
C ALA A 30 -5.76 8.31 12.42
N GLN A 31 -4.81 8.17 11.47
CA GLN A 31 -3.44 7.82 11.82
C GLN A 31 -2.78 8.91 12.63
N ASP A 32 -2.12 8.51 13.74
CA ASP A 32 -1.31 9.39 14.59
C ASP A 32 0.06 9.61 13.95
N HIS A 33 0.07 10.47 12.92
CA HIS A 33 1.26 10.82 12.17
C HIS A 33 1.29 12.33 11.91
N SER A 34 2.45 12.95 12.09
CA SER A 34 2.57 14.42 12.02
C SER A 34 2.36 14.98 10.62
N GLU A 35 2.78 14.25 9.59
CA GLU A 35 2.74 14.74 8.21
C GLU A 35 2.51 13.58 7.23
N PHE A 36 1.27 13.45 6.75
CA PHE A 36 0.89 12.42 5.77
C PHE A 36 -0.22 12.89 4.83
N GLU A 37 -0.35 12.19 3.72
CA GLU A 37 -1.52 12.25 2.84
C GLU A 37 -2.01 10.84 2.52
N VAL A 38 -3.25 10.73 2.11
CA VAL A 38 -3.88 9.50 1.64
C VAL A 38 -4.25 9.67 0.18
N ILE A 39 -3.78 8.80 -0.68
CA ILE A 39 -4.06 8.80 -2.12
C ILE A 39 -4.83 7.53 -2.44
N ILE A 40 -6.08 7.69 -2.86
CA ILE A 40 -6.89 6.59 -3.36
C ILE A 40 -6.93 6.66 -4.88
N VAL A 41 -6.45 5.61 -5.52
CA VAL A 41 -6.54 5.46 -6.98
C VAL A 41 -7.84 4.74 -7.29
N GLU A 42 -8.78 5.46 -7.90
CA GLU A 42 -10.03 4.91 -8.43
C GLU A 42 -9.74 4.31 -9.81
N ASP A 43 -9.67 2.96 -9.89
CA ASP A 43 -9.34 2.25 -11.12
C ASP A 43 -10.59 1.79 -11.86
N ARG A 44 -11.23 2.69 -12.63
CA ARG A 44 -12.35 2.37 -13.54
C ARG A 44 -13.50 1.66 -12.84
N CYS A 45 -13.86 2.13 -11.64
CA CYS A 45 -14.96 1.58 -10.85
C CYS A 45 -16.32 1.76 -11.53
N ASN A 46 -17.19 0.78 -11.38
CA ASN A 46 -18.56 0.78 -11.88
C ASN A 46 -19.60 0.86 -10.75
N ASP A 47 -19.17 0.78 -9.50
CA ASP A 47 -19.98 0.95 -8.29
C ASP A 47 -19.99 2.40 -7.79
N GLY A 48 -20.42 2.64 -6.55
CA GLY A 48 -20.43 3.97 -5.92
C GLY A 48 -19.06 4.50 -5.46
N THR A 49 -17.96 3.79 -5.72
CA THR A 49 -16.59 4.18 -5.27
C THR A 49 -16.23 5.60 -5.69
N TYR A 50 -16.47 5.97 -6.95
CA TYR A 50 -16.10 7.30 -7.46
C TYR A 50 -16.83 8.43 -6.73
N ASP A 51 -18.17 8.32 -6.61
CA ASP A 51 -18.97 9.37 -5.98
C ASP A 51 -18.63 9.50 -4.49
N PHE A 52 -18.46 8.38 -3.79
CA PHE A 52 -18.01 8.36 -2.40
C PHE A 52 -16.64 9.05 -2.23
N LEU A 53 -15.65 8.72 -3.05
CA LEU A 53 -14.32 9.32 -2.97
C LEU A 53 -14.33 10.82 -3.28
N ARG A 54 -15.15 11.25 -4.24
CA ARG A 54 -15.32 12.68 -4.57
C ARG A 54 -15.85 13.46 -3.38
N GLU A 55 -16.85 12.93 -2.69
CA GLU A 55 -17.41 13.54 -1.48
C GLU A 55 -16.39 13.61 -0.35
N MET A 56 -15.70 12.51 -0.09
CA MET A 56 -14.67 12.43 0.96
C MET A 56 -13.50 13.38 0.71
N ALA A 57 -13.00 13.45 -0.53
CA ALA A 57 -11.91 14.34 -0.90
C ALA A 57 -12.28 15.83 -0.81
N ALA A 58 -13.55 16.19 -0.98
CA ALA A 58 -14.02 17.55 -0.81
C ALA A 58 -13.98 18.01 0.66
N VAL A 59 -14.13 17.09 1.61
CA VAL A 59 -14.16 17.37 3.06
C VAL A 59 -12.78 17.24 3.71
N HIS A 60 -11.97 16.27 3.28
CA HIS A 60 -10.70 15.93 3.91
C HIS A 60 -9.51 16.35 3.07
N LYS A 61 -8.82 17.43 3.46
CA LYS A 61 -7.65 17.97 2.75
C LYS A 61 -6.47 17.00 2.61
N GLN A 62 -6.39 16.01 3.48
CA GLN A 62 -5.36 14.97 3.46
C GLN A 62 -5.69 13.84 2.48
N LEU A 63 -6.94 13.76 1.98
CA LEU A 63 -7.38 12.74 1.05
C LEU A 63 -7.35 13.27 -0.38
N LYS A 64 -6.68 12.54 -1.26
CA LYS A 64 -6.58 12.83 -2.69
C LYS A 64 -7.11 11.65 -3.49
N MET A 65 -7.98 11.89 -4.43
CA MET A 65 -8.42 10.90 -5.40
C MET A 65 -7.63 11.06 -6.71
N VAL A 66 -7.15 9.94 -7.23
CA VAL A 66 -6.55 9.83 -8.58
C VAL A 66 -7.45 8.93 -9.39
N ARG A 67 -8.02 9.44 -10.47
CA ARG A 67 -8.94 8.67 -11.31
C ARG A 67 -8.25 8.07 -12.53
N VAL A 68 -8.43 6.78 -12.74
CA VAL A 68 -8.03 6.05 -13.95
C VAL A 68 -9.26 5.91 -14.85
N VAL A 69 -9.35 6.70 -15.90
CA VAL A 69 -10.45 6.61 -16.87
C VAL A 69 -10.17 5.56 -17.95
N HIS A 70 -8.95 5.54 -18.46
CA HIS A 70 -8.50 4.62 -19.49
C HIS A 70 -7.17 4.00 -19.10
N LYS A 71 -7.02 2.73 -19.43
CA LYS A 71 -5.80 1.94 -19.25
C LYS A 71 -5.37 1.36 -20.59
N PRO A 72 -4.08 1.43 -20.97
CA PRO A 72 -3.59 0.72 -22.14
C PRO A 72 -3.80 -0.81 -21.99
N ASP A 73 -4.24 -1.47 -23.05
CA ASP A 73 -4.64 -2.89 -23.01
C ASP A 73 -3.51 -3.84 -22.60
N HIS A 74 -2.27 -3.49 -22.91
CA HIS A 74 -1.08 -4.29 -22.62
C HIS A 74 -0.50 -4.10 -21.22
N ILE A 75 -1.12 -3.28 -20.36
CA ILE A 75 -0.63 -2.98 -19.01
C ILE A 75 -1.59 -3.57 -17.96
N ASN A 76 -1.03 -4.19 -16.91
CA ASN A 76 -1.81 -4.62 -15.77
C ASN A 76 -2.45 -3.42 -15.05
N GLY A 77 -3.76 -3.52 -14.73
CA GLY A 77 -4.52 -2.41 -14.15
C GLY A 77 -3.96 -1.93 -12.82
N LYS A 78 -3.65 -2.83 -11.89
CA LYS A 78 -3.10 -2.49 -10.58
C LYS A 78 -1.76 -1.75 -10.70
N LYS A 79 -0.83 -2.24 -11.53
CA LYS A 79 0.47 -1.58 -11.77
C LYS A 79 0.33 -0.19 -12.39
N PHE A 80 -0.61 -0.03 -13.31
CA PHE A 80 -0.92 1.27 -13.90
C PHE A 80 -1.48 2.23 -12.86
N GLY A 81 -2.46 1.79 -12.08
CA GLY A 81 -3.05 2.57 -10.98
C GLY A 81 -2.00 2.97 -9.94
N LEU A 82 -1.17 2.03 -9.48
CA LEU A 82 -0.07 2.31 -8.55
C LEU A 82 0.89 3.35 -9.12
N THR A 83 1.27 3.23 -10.40
CA THR A 83 2.15 4.22 -11.06
C THR A 83 1.55 5.62 -11.02
N LEU A 84 0.25 5.77 -11.25
CA LEU A 84 -0.42 7.07 -11.18
C LEU A 84 -0.50 7.60 -9.74
N GLY A 85 -0.78 6.73 -8.77
CA GLY A 85 -0.77 7.08 -7.36
C GLY A 85 0.61 7.57 -6.90
N ILE A 86 1.68 6.85 -7.28
CA ILE A 86 3.07 7.22 -6.97
C ILE A 86 3.44 8.57 -7.61
N LYS A 87 3.07 8.80 -8.87
CA LYS A 87 3.30 10.10 -9.54
C LYS A 87 2.58 11.24 -8.85
N ALA A 88 1.39 10.99 -8.32
CA ALA A 88 0.58 11.99 -7.63
C ALA A 88 1.03 12.25 -6.18
N ALA A 89 1.87 11.37 -5.61
CA ALA A 89 2.38 11.46 -4.25
C ALA A 89 3.25 12.70 -4.05
N LYS A 90 3.01 13.42 -2.95
CA LYS A 90 3.77 14.61 -2.55
C LYS A 90 5.09 14.23 -1.87
N TYR A 91 5.07 13.17 -1.06
CA TYR A 91 6.19 12.81 -0.20
C TYR A 91 7.10 11.77 -0.86
N GLU A 92 8.34 11.74 -0.40
CA GLU A 92 9.36 10.78 -0.86
C GLU A 92 9.02 9.35 -0.41
N TRP A 93 8.55 9.19 0.83
CA TRP A 93 8.16 7.88 1.34
C TRP A 93 6.74 7.53 0.96
N LEU A 94 6.60 6.34 0.40
CA LEU A 94 5.34 5.76 -0.05
C LEU A 94 5.00 4.57 0.84
N LEU A 95 3.76 4.50 1.32
CA LEU A 95 3.26 3.40 2.14
C LEU A 95 2.01 2.82 1.47
N PHE A 96 2.03 1.53 1.20
CA PHE A 96 0.99 0.85 0.44
C PHE A 96 0.12 -0.03 1.33
N THR A 97 -1.17 -0.06 1.02
CA THR A 97 -2.13 -1.01 1.57
C THR A 97 -3.23 -1.28 0.55
N ASP A 98 -3.90 -2.45 0.68
CA ASP A 98 -5.04 -2.78 -0.18
C ASP A 98 -6.35 -2.24 0.40
N ALA A 99 -7.36 -2.05 -0.44
CA ALA A 99 -8.65 -1.47 -0.05
C ALA A 99 -9.42 -2.34 0.96
N ASP A 100 -9.23 -3.65 0.94
CA ASP A 100 -9.82 -4.62 1.85
C ASP A 100 -9.02 -4.81 3.17
N CYS A 101 -7.90 -4.11 3.32
CA CYS A 101 -7.08 -4.15 4.53
C CYS A 101 -7.55 -3.15 5.58
N ARG A 102 -7.22 -3.43 6.85
CA ARG A 102 -7.52 -2.55 7.99
C ARG A 102 -6.30 -2.42 8.88
N PRO A 103 -5.73 -1.21 9.03
CA PRO A 103 -4.70 -0.98 10.04
C PRO A 103 -5.23 -1.34 11.43
N VAL A 104 -4.47 -2.15 12.18
CA VAL A 104 -4.88 -2.60 13.52
C VAL A 104 -4.77 -1.52 14.59
N SER A 105 -4.12 -0.39 14.27
CA SER A 105 -4.03 0.76 15.17
C SER A 105 -3.77 2.06 14.39
N ASN A 106 -4.04 3.19 15.06
CA ASN A 106 -3.68 4.52 14.54
C ASN A 106 -2.15 4.79 14.53
N GLN A 107 -1.34 3.88 15.06
CA GLN A 107 0.13 3.97 15.06
C GLN A 107 0.77 3.27 13.86
N TRP A 108 -0.01 2.70 12.94
CA TRP A 108 0.52 1.91 11.82
C TRP A 108 1.47 2.73 10.93
N ALA A 109 1.05 3.88 10.45
CA ALA A 109 1.88 4.74 9.61
C ALA A 109 3.16 5.19 10.36
N LYS A 110 3.03 5.62 11.61
CA LYS A 110 4.16 6.02 12.46
C LYS A 110 5.16 4.87 12.66
N ARG A 111 4.69 3.65 12.90
CA ARG A 111 5.56 2.47 13.07
C ARG A 111 6.28 2.08 11.79
N MET A 112 5.62 2.17 10.65
CA MET A 112 6.26 1.91 9.36
C MET A 112 7.34 2.96 9.06
N THR A 113 7.02 4.24 9.24
CA THR A 113 7.96 5.34 8.96
C THR A 113 9.09 5.47 9.99
N SER A 114 8.93 4.96 11.21
CA SER A 114 10.00 4.93 12.22
C SER A 114 11.16 3.99 11.89
N GLN A 115 11.00 3.12 10.89
CA GLN A 115 12.08 2.24 10.42
C GLN A 115 12.96 2.91 9.37
N TYR A 116 12.62 4.11 8.93
CA TYR A 116 13.36 4.83 7.90
C TYR A 116 14.65 5.43 8.45
N ASN A 117 15.73 5.27 7.69
CA ASN A 117 17.02 5.90 7.90
C ASN A 117 17.69 6.07 6.53
N GLU A 118 18.87 6.73 6.51
CA GLU A 118 19.59 7.05 5.27
C GLU A 118 19.92 5.82 4.39
N ASN A 119 20.00 4.62 5.00
CA ASN A 119 20.32 3.37 4.31
C ASN A 119 19.07 2.52 4.01
N THR A 120 17.90 2.95 4.46
CA THR A 120 16.65 2.19 4.27
C THR A 120 15.93 2.70 3.02
N GLN A 121 15.71 1.83 2.04
CA GLN A 121 14.94 2.13 0.84
C GLN A 121 13.58 1.41 0.81
N ILE A 122 13.49 0.27 1.50
CA ILE A 122 12.28 -0.56 1.57
C ILE A 122 12.01 -0.96 3.02
N VAL A 123 10.75 -0.93 3.43
CA VAL A 123 10.28 -1.46 4.72
C VAL A 123 9.18 -2.47 4.48
N LEU A 124 9.39 -3.69 4.97
CA LEU A 124 8.46 -4.80 4.87
C LEU A 124 7.63 -4.91 6.16
N GLY A 125 6.32 -4.82 6.04
CA GLY A 125 5.40 -5.01 7.16
C GLY A 125 4.72 -6.40 7.12
N PHE A 126 4.45 -6.97 8.29
CA PHE A 126 3.65 -8.17 8.40
C PHE A 126 2.15 -7.82 8.39
N SER A 127 1.35 -8.55 7.62
CA SER A 127 -0.08 -8.31 7.45
C SER A 127 -0.85 -9.62 7.57
N PRO A 128 -1.28 -10.02 8.79
CA PRO A 128 -2.01 -11.27 9.02
C PRO A 128 -3.45 -11.17 8.53
N TYR A 129 -4.02 -12.30 8.11
CA TYR A 129 -5.45 -12.39 7.80
C TYR A 129 -6.33 -12.27 9.04
N THR A 130 -7.49 -11.64 8.87
CA THR A 130 -8.51 -11.52 9.92
C THR A 130 -9.00 -12.89 10.39
N LYS A 131 -9.17 -13.05 11.71
CA LYS A 131 -9.70 -14.27 12.29
C LYS A 131 -11.18 -14.44 11.94
N LYS A 132 -11.48 -15.55 11.25
CA LYS A 132 -12.83 -16.01 10.96
C LYS A 132 -13.01 -17.44 11.48
N PRO A 133 -14.21 -17.89 11.79
CA PRO A 133 -14.45 -19.29 12.19
C PRO A 133 -14.14 -20.26 11.04
N GLY A 134 -13.71 -21.47 11.39
CA GLY A 134 -13.43 -22.54 10.44
C GLY A 134 -11.96 -22.91 10.31
N TRP A 135 -11.71 -24.19 10.01
CA TRP A 135 -10.36 -24.75 9.90
C TRP A 135 -9.55 -24.17 8.75
N LEU A 136 -10.20 -23.85 7.63
CA LEU A 136 -9.56 -23.23 6.46
C LEU A 136 -8.97 -21.87 6.81
N ASN A 137 -9.71 -21.01 7.51
CA ASN A 137 -9.19 -19.71 7.95
C ASN A 137 -8.03 -19.88 8.93
N THR A 138 -8.10 -20.88 9.81
CA THR A 138 -7.00 -21.18 10.74
C THR A 138 -5.75 -21.60 9.97
N PHE A 139 -5.89 -22.44 8.95
CA PHE A 139 -4.78 -22.89 8.11
C PHE A 139 -4.17 -21.71 7.31
N ILE A 140 -4.99 -20.89 6.65
CA ILE A 140 -4.53 -19.70 5.91
C ILE A 140 -3.76 -18.73 6.82
N ARG A 141 -4.25 -18.53 8.04
CA ARG A 141 -3.57 -17.67 9.02
C ARG A 141 -2.26 -18.27 9.51
N PHE A 142 -2.20 -19.56 9.72
CA PHE A 142 -0.95 -20.26 10.07
C PHE A 142 0.08 -20.12 8.95
N GLU A 143 -0.30 -20.40 7.72
CA GLU A 143 0.56 -20.25 6.54
C GLU A 143 1.07 -18.81 6.39
N SER A 144 0.17 -17.84 6.54
CA SER A 144 0.54 -16.42 6.51
C SER A 144 1.59 -16.03 7.56
N VAL A 145 1.50 -16.60 8.78
CA VAL A 145 2.51 -16.37 9.83
C VAL A 145 3.85 -17.01 9.46
N VAL A 146 3.85 -18.24 8.95
CA VAL A 146 5.09 -18.93 8.52
C VAL A 146 5.76 -18.14 7.40
N THR A 147 5.00 -17.73 6.38
CA THR A 147 5.50 -16.91 5.28
C THR A 147 6.05 -15.56 5.77
N GLY A 148 5.34 -14.90 6.69
CA GLY A 148 5.82 -13.64 7.28
C GLY A 148 7.13 -13.79 8.06
N ILE A 149 7.29 -14.88 8.82
CA ILE A 149 8.54 -15.19 9.52
C ILE A 149 9.68 -15.40 8.51
N GLN A 150 9.46 -16.17 7.45
CA GLN A 150 10.46 -16.41 6.41
C GLN A 150 10.85 -15.10 5.71
N MET A 151 9.87 -14.30 5.28
CA MET A 151 10.07 -13.02 4.61
C MET A 151 10.94 -12.09 5.47
N ILE A 152 10.55 -11.85 6.72
CA ILE A 152 11.26 -10.93 7.62
C ILE A 152 12.66 -11.48 7.99
N SER A 153 12.77 -12.78 8.24
CA SER A 153 14.05 -13.40 8.62
C SER A 153 15.07 -13.33 7.50
N LEU A 154 14.67 -13.66 6.27
CA LEU A 154 15.55 -13.58 5.10
C LEU A 154 15.92 -12.14 4.75
N ALA A 155 14.98 -11.21 4.85
CA ALA A 155 15.27 -9.79 4.65
C ALA A 155 16.31 -9.27 5.67
N LYS A 156 16.21 -9.67 6.95
CA LYS A 156 17.21 -9.34 7.98
C LYS A 156 18.59 -9.95 7.73
N LEU A 157 18.65 -11.07 7.03
CA LEU A 157 19.91 -11.71 6.63
C LEU A 157 20.49 -11.11 5.34
N GLY A 158 19.86 -10.07 4.78
CA GLY A 158 20.30 -9.44 3.53
C GLY A 158 19.93 -10.24 2.27
N MET A 159 18.99 -11.17 2.38
CA MET A 159 18.48 -12.02 1.29
C MET A 159 16.95 -11.85 1.15
N PRO A 160 16.44 -10.62 0.91
CA PRO A 160 15.02 -10.44 0.69
C PRO A 160 14.61 -11.18 -0.59
N TYR A 161 13.47 -11.86 -0.59
CA TYR A 161 12.99 -12.66 -1.72
C TYR A 161 11.53 -12.40 -2.08
N MET A 162 10.78 -11.77 -1.19
CA MET A 162 9.39 -11.39 -1.43
C MET A 162 8.97 -10.21 -0.56
N ALA A 163 7.93 -9.54 -0.99
CA ALA A 163 7.20 -8.52 -0.25
C ALA A 163 5.70 -8.78 -0.32
N VAL A 164 4.92 -8.09 0.49
CA VAL A 164 3.45 -8.14 0.44
C VAL A 164 2.94 -6.71 0.36
N GLY A 165 2.40 -6.32 -0.80
CA GLY A 165 2.00 -4.96 -1.14
C GLY A 165 0.98 -4.33 -0.22
N ARG A 166 0.19 -5.14 0.46
CA ARG A 166 -0.78 -4.63 1.46
C ARG A 166 -0.14 -4.07 2.74
N ASN A 167 1.18 -4.19 2.93
CA ASN A 167 1.91 -3.55 4.03
C ASN A 167 3.39 -3.38 3.66
N LEU A 168 3.63 -2.54 2.67
CA LEU A 168 4.94 -2.29 2.08
C LEU A 168 5.19 -0.79 2.03
N ALA A 169 6.44 -0.39 2.28
CA ALA A 169 6.85 1.00 2.05
C ALA A 169 8.18 1.04 1.32
N TYR A 170 8.33 2.02 0.42
CA TYR A 170 9.59 2.31 -0.27
C TYR A 170 9.65 3.77 -0.71
N THR A 171 10.83 4.20 -1.14
CA THR A 171 11.03 5.58 -1.59
C THR A 171 10.58 5.78 -3.04
N LYS A 172 10.11 6.98 -3.34
CA LYS A 172 9.73 7.39 -4.69
C LYS A 172 10.94 7.41 -5.65
N SER A 173 12.11 7.76 -5.12
CA SER A 173 13.39 7.69 -5.83
C SER A 173 13.70 6.26 -6.25
N LEU A 174 13.60 5.27 -5.34
CA LEU A 174 13.80 3.86 -5.67
C LEU A 174 12.89 3.42 -6.84
N PHE A 175 11.60 3.78 -6.78
CA PHE A 175 10.67 3.48 -7.87
C PHE A 175 11.11 4.10 -9.20
N SER A 176 11.60 5.33 -9.17
CA SER A 176 12.03 6.05 -10.38
C SER A 176 13.32 5.47 -10.97
N ASP A 177 14.31 5.16 -10.12
CA ASP A 177 15.61 4.62 -10.52
C ASP A 177 15.49 3.25 -11.19
N HIS A 178 14.55 2.43 -10.74
CA HIS A 178 14.22 1.14 -11.36
C HIS A 178 13.26 1.28 -12.57
N LYS A 179 12.99 2.51 -13.06
CA LYS A 179 12.05 2.81 -14.17
C LYS A 179 10.61 2.34 -13.87
N GLY A 180 10.25 2.31 -12.60
CA GLY A 180 8.94 1.86 -12.14
C GLY A 180 8.66 0.41 -12.53
N PHE A 181 7.42 0.14 -12.95
CA PHE A 181 7.01 -1.19 -13.42
C PHE A 181 7.30 -1.44 -14.90
N ASN A 182 8.04 -0.55 -15.61
CA ASN A 182 8.18 -0.64 -17.08
C ASN A 182 8.74 -1.98 -17.58
N ASN A 183 9.64 -2.61 -16.83
CA ASN A 183 10.21 -3.91 -17.18
C ASN A 183 9.25 -5.08 -16.97
N TYR A 184 8.12 -4.86 -16.27
CA TYR A 184 7.22 -5.91 -15.77
C TYR A 184 5.74 -5.61 -16.05
N LEU A 185 5.43 -4.67 -16.97
CA LEU A 185 4.06 -4.22 -17.25
C LEU A 185 3.15 -5.34 -17.76
N ALA A 186 3.71 -6.33 -18.45
CA ALA A 186 2.97 -7.47 -18.98
C ALA A 186 2.83 -8.64 -17.99
N VAL A 187 3.56 -8.63 -16.87
CA VAL A 187 3.47 -9.68 -15.84
C VAL A 187 2.21 -9.44 -15.01
N THR A 188 1.36 -10.46 -14.89
CA THR A 188 0.02 -10.32 -14.29
C THR A 188 0.07 -10.07 -12.78
N ASP A 189 1.09 -10.63 -12.08
CA ASP A 189 1.28 -10.56 -10.64
C ASP A 189 2.71 -10.11 -10.28
N GLY A 190 3.03 -10.00 -8.99
CA GLY A 190 4.38 -9.76 -8.51
C GLY A 190 4.83 -8.30 -8.52
N ASP A 191 3.90 -7.36 -8.46
CA ASP A 191 4.19 -5.94 -8.30
C ASP A 191 5.02 -5.66 -7.04
N ASP A 192 4.88 -6.49 -6.02
CA ASP A 192 5.54 -6.37 -4.72
C ASP A 192 6.91 -7.09 -4.72
N ASP A 193 6.95 -8.33 -5.24
CA ASP A 193 8.14 -9.19 -5.24
C ASP A 193 9.21 -8.67 -6.20
N LEU A 194 8.79 -8.07 -7.32
CA LEU A 194 9.68 -7.53 -8.35
C LEU A 194 10.48 -6.30 -7.89
N PHE A 195 10.06 -5.66 -6.81
CA PHE A 195 10.77 -4.53 -6.21
C PHE A 195 11.82 -4.95 -5.17
N VAL A 196 11.74 -6.18 -4.67
CA VAL A 196 12.56 -6.67 -3.57
C VAL A 196 13.68 -7.59 -4.06
N ASN A 197 13.55 -8.11 -5.30
CA ASN A 197 14.52 -9.02 -5.93
C ASN A 197 15.52 -8.30 -6.85
#